data_c2f03543b4bd2de43b701f9fba5c32f9
#
_entry.id   c2f03543b4bd2de43b701f9fba5c32f9
#
_cell.length_a   1.000
_cell.length_b   1.000
_cell.length_c   1.000
_cell.angle_alpha   90.00
_cell.angle_beta   90.00
_cell.angle_gamma   90.00
#
_symmetry.space_group_name_H-M   'P 1'
#
loop_
_entity.id
_entity.type
_entity.pdbx_description
1 polymer ?
#
loop_
_entity_poly.entity_id
_entity_poly.type
_entity_poly.pdbx_seq_one_letter_code
_entity_poly.pdbx_strand_id
1 'polypeptide(L)'
;MENTKTIAPETWQESLLHFLAANRAELESRYLKVLREALFDRRTSLRPNMLKGIVADEVGSLIRFFEDASFSALAHGAELHKLGLNELMILRLGTVTRQYLLAYLAPEQSVAALTAIDRYQEMVVQGYVQTQEQHILREQELIRSALQTAVSRYMVEIKEIEAMAEKATQANQFKTQFIARIGHELRTPLGAMMGLAQMLQAEIYGPLSSQQKDLTQRIINKSEVLKQVFAELLDQSQIESGQLRLKVAPFSPRELIEQVHANYLPLALGKGLSMRLKIGDALPDTAVGDKNRSEQIITNLIVNAIKYTDEGNIWVRAFKSNATHWSVEVRDTGIGIAQEHLEYVFEPFRQTDESSGRQYGGVGLGLAIVQQLVKAMDGTVEVKSKLGQGSTFIVHLPLELTA
;
A
#
# COMPACT_ATOMS: atom_id res chain seq x y z
N MET A 1 96.18 -15.66 -43.71
CA MET A 1 95.04 -14.75 -43.96
C MET A 1 93.84 -15.24 -43.18
N GLU A 2 93.72 -14.76 -41.96
CA GLU A 2 92.61 -15.09 -41.09
C GLU A 2 91.43 -14.16 -41.39
N ASN A 3 90.30 -14.75 -41.71
CA ASN A 3 89.09 -14.06 -41.94
C ASN A 3 88.43 -13.72 -40.60
N THR A 4 88.79 -12.60 -40.05
CA THR A 4 88.11 -12.00 -38.94
C THR A 4 86.74 -11.52 -39.42
N LYS A 5 85.68 -12.32 -39.26
CA LYS A 5 84.26 -11.85 -39.32
C LYS A 5 84.06 -10.85 -38.18
N THR A 6 84.09 -9.57 -38.53
CA THR A 6 83.62 -8.52 -37.67
C THR A 6 82.12 -8.75 -37.41
N ILE A 7 81.76 -9.26 -36.26
CA ILE A 7 80.39 -9.33 -35.79
C ILE A 7 79.99 -7.86 -35.57
N ALA A 8 79.00 -7.39 -36.30
CA ALA A 8 78.40 -6.07 -36.08
C ALA A 8 77.86 -6.04 -34.63
N PRO A 9 78.02 -4.91 -33.91
CA PRO A 9 77.51 -4.86 -32.53
C PRO A 9 75.99 -5.07 -32.57
N GLU A 10 75.52 -6.08 -31.75
CA GLU A 10 74.12 -6.33 -31.56
C GLU A 10 73.42 -5.03 -31.16
N THR A 11 72.30 -4.73 -31.83
CA THR A 11 71.47 -3.57 -31.44
C THR A 11 70.92 -3.82 -30.01
N TRP A 12 70.70 -2.78 -29.27
CA TRP A 12 70.13 -2.92 -27.92
C TRP A 12 68.83 -3.73 -27.96
N GLN A 13 68.03 -3.69 -29.03
CA GLN A 13 66.81 -4.43 -29.24
C GLN A 13 67.07 -5.96 -29.34
N GLU A 14 68.06 -6.36 -30.14
CA GLU A 14 68.48 -7.76 -30.31
C GLU A 14 68.98 -8.33 -28.99
N SER A 15 69.75 -7.56 -28.22
CA SER A 15 70.26 -7.93 -26.90
C SER A 15 69.08 -8.09 -25.87
N LEU A 16 68.11 -7.17 -25.92
CA LEU A 16 66.92 -7.22 -25.06
C LEU A 16 66.04 -8.43 -25.40
N LEU A 17 65.77 -8.70 -26.68
CA LEU A 17 65.00 -9.84 -27.13
C LEU A 17 65.64 -11.18 -26.73
N HIS A 18 66.96 -11.30 -26.98
CA HIS A 18 67.69 -12.49 -26.57
C HIS A 18 67.65 -12.71 -25.05
N PHE A 19 67.75 -11.62 -24.28
CA PHE A 19 67.67 -11.65 -22.83
C PHE A 19 66.25 -12.08 -22.35
N LEU A 20 65.20 -11.48 -22.87
CA LEU A 20 63.81 -11.80 -22.50
C LEU A 20 63.46 -13.24 -22.89
N ALA A 21 63.84 -13.71 -24.06
CA ALA A 21 63.60 -15.07 -24.52
C ALA A 21 64.34 -16.12 -23.65
N ALA A 22 65.63 -15.85 -23.35
CA ALA A 22 66.44 -16.75 -22.50
C ALA A 22 65.95 -16.85 -21.06
N ASN A 23 65.35 -15.78 -20.53
CA ASN A 23 64.90 -15.68 -19.15
C ASN A 23 63.38 -15.69 -18.97
N ARG A 24 62.63 -16.12 -19.98
CA ARG A 24 61.17 -16.14 -20.03
C ARG A 24 60.55 -16.82 -18.79
N ALA A 25 61.05 -18.01 -18.42
CA ALA A 25 60.52 -18.78 -17.33
C ALA A 25 60.67 -18.08 -15.95
N GLU A 26 61.78 -17.33 -15.78
CA GLU A 26 62.01 -16.58 -14.54
C GLU A 26 61.07 -15.38 -14.45
N LEU A 27 60.86 -14.64 -15.56
CA LEU A 27 59.95 -13.52 -15.62
C LEU A 27 58.51 -13.98 -15.39
N GLU A 28 58.08 -15.08 -16.00
CA GLU A 28 56.79 -15.73 -15.77
C GLU A 28 56.58 -16.10 -14.29
N SER A 29 57.61 -16.64 -13.63
CA SER A 29 57.57 -16.96 -12.20
C SER A 29 57.33 -15.72 -11.35
N ARG A 30 58.01 -14.62 -11.62
CA ARG A 30 57.87 -13.36 -10.89
C ARG A 30 56.48 -12.72 -11.14
N TYR A 31 55.99 -12.73 -12.34
CA TYR A 31 54.64 -12.28 -12.66
C TYR A 31 53.57 -13.10 -11.93
N LEU A 32 53.71 -14.41 -11.91
CA LEU A 32 52.77 -15.33 -11.23
C LEU A 32 52.76 -15.05 -9.73
N LYS A 33 53.89 -14.75 -9.10
CA LYS A 33 53.94 -14.37 -7.68
C LYS A 33 53.14 -13.11 -7.41
N VAL A 34 53.37 -12.05 -8.20
CA VAL A 34 52.71 -10.76 -8.00
C VAL A 34 51.20 -10.84 -8.27
N LEU A 35 50.76 -11.58 -9.31
CA LEU A 35 49.35 -11.79 -9.56
C LEU A 35 48.65 -12.63 -8.50
N ARG A 36 49.34 -13.64 -7.92
CA ARG A 36 48.81 -14.40 -6.77
C ARG A 36 48.60 -13.53 -5.55
N GLU A 37 49.57 -12.65 -5.24
CA GLU A 37 49.44 -11.70 -4.14
C GLU A 37 48.25 -10.74 -4.38
N ALA A 38 48.05 -10.28 -5.59
CA ALA A 38 46.96 -9.38 -5.96
C ALA A 38 45.58 -10.04 -5.99
N LEU A 39 45.45 -11.36 -6.10
CA LEU A 39 44.19 -12.07 -6.01
C LEU A 39 43.56 -12.02 -4.61
N PHE A 40 44.36 -11.84 -3.54
CA PHE A 40 43.84 -11.64 -2.21
C PHE A 40 43.16 -10.29 -2.00
N ASP A 41 43.36 -9.35 -2.91
CA ASP A 41 42.71 -8.07 -2.92
C ASP A 41 41.31 -8.25 -3.58
N ARG A 42 40.21 -8.18 -2.80
CA ARG A 42 38.83 -8.60 -3.09
C ARG A 42 38.13 -7.96 -4.33
N ARG A 43 38.87 -7.43 -5.28
CA ARG A 43 38.34 -6.68 -6.44
C ARG A 43 38.56 -7.33 -7.80
N THR A 44 38.83 -8.62 -7.86
CA THR A 44 39.09 -9.29 -9.13
C THR A 44 38.19 -10.49 -9.34
N SER A 45 37.70 -10.67 -10.59
CA SER A 45 36.93 -11.84 -11.03
C SER A 45 37.82 -12.99 -11.53
N LEU A 46 39.15 -12.85 -11.45
CA LEU A 46 40.11 -13.83 -11.94
C LEU A 46 40.09 -15.13 -11.14
N ARG A 47 40.10 -16.25 -11.87
CA ARG A 47 40.22 -17.57 -11.26
C ARG A 47 41.69 -17.99 -11.15
N PRO A 48 42.13 -18.60 -10.03
CA PRO A 48 43.54 -18.97 -9.83
C PRO A 48 44.11 -19.91 -10.90
N ASN A 49 43.28 -20.73 -11.54
CA ASN A 49 43.70 -21.64 -12.59
C ASN A 49 44.04 -20.94 -13.93
N MET A 50 43.56 -19.71 -14.13
CA MET A 50 43.83 -18.93 -15.37
C MET A 50 45.15 -18.18 -15.29
N LEU A 51 45.74 -17.97 -14.11
CA LEU A 51 46.90 -17.11 -13.92
C LEU A 51 48.14 -17.55 -14.74
N LYS A 52 48.39 -18.86 -14.83
CA LYS A 52 49.55 -19.36 -15.61
C LYS A 52 49.44 -19.02 -17.11
N GLY A 53 48.18 -19.15 -17.65
CA GLY A 53 47.94 -18.79 -19.06
C GLY A 53 48.11 -17.28 -19.29
N ILE A 54 47.54 -16.46 -18.39
CA ILE A 54 47.64 -14.99 -18.48
C ILE A 54 49.11 -14.54 -18.42
N VAL A 55 49.87 -15.11 -17.48
CA VAL A 55 51.31 -14.76 -17.33
C VAL A 55 52.10 -15.17 -18.55
N ALA A 56 51.90 -16.37 -19.10
CA ALA A 56 52.60 -16.82 -20.28
C ALA A 56 52.24 -15.98 -21.52
N ASP A 57 50.98 -15.54 -21.64
CA ASP A 57 50.55 -14.67 -22.73
C ASP A 57 51.08 -13.23 -22.57
N GLU A 58 51.12 -12.67 -21.36
CA GLU A 58 51.68 -11.34 -21.08
C GLU A 58 53.17 -11.28 -21.40
N VAL A 59 53.97 -12.26 -20.94
CA VAL A 59 55.41 -12.31 -21.28
C VAL A 59 55.61 -12.54 -22.80
N GLY A 60 54.77 -13.39 -23.40
CA GLY A 60 54.80 -13.59 -24.86
C GLY A 60 54.44 -12.31 -25.64
N SER A 61 53.50 -11.53 -25.12
CA SER A 61 53.05 -10.25 -25.72
C SER A 61 54.12 -9.16 -25.59
N LEU A 62 54.81 -9.13 -24.46
CA LEU A 62 55.97 -8.25 -24.27
C LEU A 62 57.09 -8.57 -25.27
N ILE A 63 57.43 -9.83 -25.48
CA ILE A 63 58.44 -10.26 -26.47
C ILE A 63 57.96 -9.89 -27.87
N ARG A 64 56.74 -10.21 -28.25
CA ARG A 64 56.15 -9.87 -29.57
C ARG A 64 56.19 -8.37 -29.87
N PHE A 65 56.04 -7.53 -28.87
CA PHE A 65 56.10 -6.07 -29.06
C PHE A 65 57.43 -5.61 -29.61
N PHE A 66 58.53 -6.31 -29.33
CA PHE A 66 59.86 -6.00 -29.86
C PHE A 66 60.19 -6.77 -31.14
N GLU A 67 59.57 -7.93 -31.37
CA GLU A 67 59.82 -8.78 -32.55
C GLU A 67 58.98 -8.37 -33.77
N ASP A 68 57.73 -7.99 -33.52
CA ASP A 68 56.72 -7.80 -34.58
C ASP A 68 56.16 -6.38 -34.57
N ALA A 69 56.52 -5.60 -35.56
CA ALA A 69 56.01 -4.23 -35.69
C ALA A 69 54.48 -4.13 -35.91
N SER A 70 53.80 -5.25 -36.25
CA SER A 70 52.37 -5.33 -36.38
C SER A 70 51.66 -5.61 -35.06
N PHE A 71 52.38 -5.97 -34.00
CA PHE A 71 51.78 -6.27 -32.69
C PHE A 71 51.22 -5.01 -32.05
N SER A 72 49.95 -5.09 -31.62
CA SER A 72 49.26 -3.99 -30.96
C SER A 72 49.19 -4.20 -29.44
N ALA A 73 50.04 -3.50 -28.72
CA ALA A 73 50.00 -3.48 -27.24
C ALA A 73 48.68 -2.89 -26.70
N LEU A 74 48.05 -1.99 -27.45
CA LEU A 74 46.75 -1.43 -27.14
C LEU A 74 45.64 -2.50 -27.20
N ALA A 75 45.64 -3.33 -28.26
CA ALA A 75 44.70 -4.45 -28.38
C ALA A 75 44.92 -5.49 -27.28
N HIS A 76 46.18 -5.75 -26.89
CA HIS A 76 46.52 -6.63 -25.78
C HIS A 76 45.96 -6.11 -24.45
N GLY A 77 46.05 -4.81 -24.18
CA GLY A 77 45.41 -4.17 -23.00
C GLY A 77 43.91 -4.38 -22.93
N ALA A 78 43.23 -4.31 -24.10
CA ALA A 78 41.81 -4.62 -24.18
C ALA A 78 41.46 -6.09 -23.83
N GLU A 79 42.33 -7.04 -24.24
CA GLU A 79 42.15 -8.46 -23.89
C GLU A 79 42.39 -8.70 -22.39
N LEU A 80 43.37 -8.06 -21.77
CA LEU A 80 43.61 -8.15 -20.31
C LEU A 80 42.42 -7.65 -19.52
N HIS A 81 41.73 -6.61 -19.98
CA HIS A 81 40.46 -6.17 -19.39
C HIS A 81 39.36 -7.27 -19.45
N LYS A 82 39.18 -7.90 -20.63
CA LYS A 82 38.20 -8.97 -20.81
C LYS A 82 38.52 -10.22 -19.95
N LEU A 83 39.80 -10.49 -19.73
CA LEU A 83 40.26 -11.57 -18.86
C LEU A 83 40.02 -11.27 -17.36
N GLY A 84 39.65 -10.03 -17.00
CA GLY A 84 39.31 -9.65 -15.63
C GLY A 84 40.51 -9.18 -14.78
N LEU A 85 41.65 -8.82 -15.39
CA LEU A 85 42.70 -8.13 -14.67
C LEU A 85 42.20 -6.74 -14.26
N ASN A 86 42.66 -6.25 -13.11
CA ASN A 86 42.43 -4.86 -12.77
C ASN A 86 43.67 -4.01 -13.13
N GLU A 87 43.48 -2.70 -13.17
CA GLU A 87 44.51 -1.73 -13.52
C GLU A 87 45.77 -1.87 -12.65
N LEU A 88 45.59 -2.10 -11.34
CA LEU A 88 46.70 -2.28 -10.40
C LEU A 88 47.56 -3.52 -10.74
N MET A 89 46.93 -4.60 -11.21
CA MET A 89 47.63 -5.82 -11.61
C MET A 89 48.51 -5.52 -12.82
N ILE A 90 48.02 -4.80 -13.83
CA ILE A 90 48.77 -4.42 -15.03
C ILE A 90 49.96 -3.54 -14.66
N LEU A 91 49.77 -2.54 -13.81
CA LEU A 91 50.84 -1.67 -13.32
C LEU A 91 51.93 -2.44 -12.55
N ARG A 92 51.52 -3.40 -11.72
CA ARG A 92 52.45 -4.27 -10.97
C ARG A 92 53.30 -5.15 -11.91
N LEU A 93 52.72 -5.70 -12.97
CA LEU A 93 53.48 -6.47 -13.98
C LEU A 93 54.55 -5.60 -14.61
N GLY A 94 54.24 -4.39 -15.04
CA GLY A 94 55.23 -3.46 -15.60
C GLY A 94 56.33 -3.08 -14.59
N THR A 95 55.95 -2.92 -13.31
CA THR A 95 56.92 -2.66 -12.25
C THR A 95 57.92 -3.82 -12.08
N VAL A 96 57.41 -5.06 -12.11
CA VAL A 96 58.26 -6.26 -12.06
C VAL A 96 59.20 -6.35 -13.23
N THR A 97 58.69 -6.07 -14.47
CA THR A 97 59.51 -6.05 -15.67
C THR A 97 60.62 -5.04 -15.58
N ARG A 98 60.33 -3.82 -15.14
CA ARG A 98 61.31 -2.74 -14.98
C ARG A 98 62.35 -3.11 -13.95
N GLN A 99 62.01 -3.61 -12.78
CA GLN A 99 62.93 -4.03 -11.76
C GLN A 99 63.83 -5.18 -12.22
N TYR A 100 63.24 -6.12 -12.96
CA TYR A 100 63.98 -7.26 -13.49
C TYR A 100 65.07 -6.83 -14.48
N LEU A 101 64.72 -5.93 -15.41
CA LEU A 101 65.68 -5.43 -16.42
C LEU A 101 66.80 -4.59 -15.79
N LEU A 102 66.46 -3.74 -14.81
CA LEU A 102 67.47 -2.91 -14.13
C LEU A 102 68.51 -3.76 -13.40
N ALA A 103 68.14 -4.96 -12.96
CA ALA A 103 69.06 -5.85 -12.27
C ALA A 103 70.05 -6.58 -13.20
N TYR A 104 69.76 -6.68 -14.48
CA TYR A 104 70.52 -7.53 -15.42
C TYR A 104 71.07 -6.81 -16.65
N LEU A 105 70.53 -5.67 -17.06
CA LEU A 105 71.02 -4.92 -18.21
C LEU A 105 72.20 -4.00 -17.84
N ALA A 106 73.18 -3.86 -18.77
CA ALA A 106 74.22 -2.90 -18.63
C ALA A 106 73.65 -1.47 -18.61
N PRO A 107 74.31 -0.51 -17.89
CA PRO A 107 73.78 0.86 -17.76
C PRO A 107 73.56 1.57 -19.09
N GLU A 108 74.39 1.32 -20.10
CA GLU A 108 74.30 1.94 -21.42
C GLU A 108 73.07 1.46 -22.22
N GLN A 109 72.63 0.25 -22.02
CA GLN A 109 71.48 -0.36 -22.69
C GLN A 109 70.20 -0.18 -21.92
N SER A 110 70.26 0.03 -20.59
CA SER A 110 69.11 0.06 -19.74
C SER A 110 68.15 1.22 -19.97
N VAL A 111 68.63 2.41 -20.34
CA VAL A 111 67.80 3.59 -20.63
C VAL A 111 66.89 3.37 -21.83
N ALA A 112 67.41 2.88 -22.94
CA ALA A 112 66.63 2.62 -24.15
C ALA A 112 65.63 1.50 -23.98
N ALA A 113 66.02 0.40 -23.28
CA ALA A 113 65.16 -0.72 -22.99
C ALA A 113 64.00 -0.33 -22.05
N LEU A 114 64.29 0.43 -20.99
CA LEU A 114 63.26 0.90 -20.07
C LEU A 114 62.27 1.86 -20.76
N THR A 115 62.73 2.77 -21.58
CA THR A 115 61.86 3.67 -22.37
C THR A 115 60.93 2.90 -23.28
N ALA A 116 61.41 1.84 -23.92
CA ALA A 116 60.60 1.02 -24.82
C ALA A 116 59.57 0.19 -24.02
N ILE A 117 59.90 -0.32 -22.82
CA ILE A 117 58.98 -1.02 -21.95
C ILE A 117 57.94 -0.08 -21.34
N ASP A 118 58.32 1.12 -20.97
CA ASP A 118 57.40 2.14 -20.50
C ASP A 118 56.36 2.46 -21.60
N ARG A 119 56.79 2.56 -22.86
CA ARG A 119 55.90 2.74 -24.00
C ARG A 119 54.94 1.54 -24.19
N TYR A 120 55.45 0.31 -24.09
CA TYR A 120 54.62 -0.89 -24.14
C TYR A 120 53.54 -0.84 -23.05
N GLN A 121 53.96 -0.58 -21.79
CA GLN A 121 53.06 -0.54 -20.65
C GLN A 121 52.00 0.58 -20.77
N GLU A 122 52.40 1.77 -21.22
CA GLU A 122 51.50 2.88 -21.51
C GLU A 122 50.41 2.48 -22.51
N MET A 123 50.77 1.84 -23.62
CA MET A 123 49.83 1.37 -24.63
C MET A 123 48.90 0.28 -24.09
N VAL A 124 49.39 -0.66 -23.27
CA VAL A 124 48.59 -1.70 -22.64
C VAL A 124 47.58 -1.07 -21.68
N VAL A 125 48.00 -0.15 -20.80
CA VAL A 125 47.11 0.55 -19.88
C VAL A 125 46.07 1.38 -20.63
N GLN A 126 46.47 2.08 -21.70
CA GLN A 126 45.55 2.85 -22.54
C GLN A 126 44.46 1.95 -23.15
N GLY A 127 44.82 0.81 -23.71
CA GLY A 127 43.87 -0.15 -24.29
C GLY A 127 42.92 -0.73 -23.25
N TYR A 128 43.43 -1.01 -22.06
CA TYR A 128 42.64 -1.44 -20.92
C TYR A 128 41.58 -0.38 -20.53
N VAL A 129 42.02 0.86 -20.29
CA VAL A 129 41.15 1.97 -19.87
C VAL A 129 40.08 2.27 -20.91
N GLN A 130 40.45 2.35 -22.20
CA GLN A 130 39.46 2.57 -23.28
C GLN A 130 38.38 1.48 -23.32
N THR A 131 38.78 0.23 -23.11
CA THR A 131 37.80 -0.89 -23.09
C THR A 131 36.91 -0.82 -21.89
N GLN A 132 37.44 -0.47 -20.72
CA GLN A 132 36.70 -0.28 -19.49
C GLN A 132 35.66 0.86 -19.63
N GLU A 133 36.05 2.00 -20.16
CA GLU A 133 35.16 3.13 -20.42
C GLU A 133 34.00 2.74 -21.36
N GLN A 134 34.30 2.04 -22.45
CA GLN A 134 33.31 1.57 -23.41
C GLN A 134 32.31 0.58 -22.73
N HIS A 135 32.79 -0.27 -21.84
CA HIS A 135 31.95 -1.20 -21.11
C HIS A 135 30.99 -0.46 -20.16
N ILE A 136 31.50 0.51 -19.39
CA ILE A 136 30.70 1.33 -18.46
C ILE A 136 29.64 2.13 -19.25
N LEU A 137 29.99 2.75 -20.36
CA LEU A 137 29.05 3.51 -21.18
C LEU A 137 27.90 2.62 -21.70
N ARG A 138 28.24 1.42 -22.19
CA ARG A 138 27.21 0.46 -22.65
C ARG A 138 26.28 0.02 -21.53
N GLU A 139 26.79 -0.27 -20.34
CA GLU A 139 25.97 -0.60 -19.18
C GLU A 139 25.04 0.54 -18.79
N GLN A 140 25.56 1.79 -18.78
CA GLN A 140 24.75 2.96 -18.48
C GLN A 140 23.62 3.18 -19.50
N GLU A 141 23.90 2.98 -20.80
CA GLU A 141 22.88 3.07 -21.84
C GLU A 141 21.78 2.00 -21.68
N LEU A 142 22.16 0.76 -21.35
CA LEU A 142 21.19 -0.32 -21.09
C LEU A 142 20.30 -0.02 -19.89
N ILE A 143 20.90 0.43 -18.79
CA ILE A 143 20.16 0.80 -17.57
C ILE A 143 19.22 1.98 -17.87
N ARG A 144 19.70 3.00 -18.58
CA ARG A 144 18.91 4.17 -18.96
C ARG A 144 17.70 3.78 -19.83
N SER A 145 17.92 2.95 -20.82
CA SER A 145 16.87 2.46 -21.72
C SER A 145 15.82 1.64 -20.97
N ALA A 146 16.27 0.72 -20.12
CA ALA A 146 15.37 -0.09 -19.27
C ALA A 146 14.54 0.79 -18.30
N LEU A 147 15.19 1.78 -17.69
CA LEU A 147 14.52 2.73 -16.79
C LEU A 147 13.47 3.58 -17.53
N GLN A 148 13.81 4.10 -18.72
CA GLN A 148 12.86 4.87 -19.54
C GLN A 148 11.63 4.03 -19.92
N THR A 149 11.84 2.77 -20.30
CA THR A 149 10.75 1.85 -20.63
C THR A 149 9.86 1.57 -19.41
N ALA A 150 10.47 1.33 -18.25
CA ALA A 150 9.73 1.11 -17.01
C ALA A 150 8.91 2.34 -16.59
N VAL A 151 9.51 3.54 -16.63
CA VAL A 151 8.82 4.79 -16.31
C VAL A 151 7.64 5.03 -17.27
N SER A 152 7.83 4.82 -18.57
CA SER A 152 6.77 4.98 -19.55
C SER A 152 5.59 4.03 -19.30
N ARG A 153 5.88 2.77 -18.94
CA ARG A 153 4.86 1.78 -18.60
C ARG A 153 4.07 2.18 -17.35
N TYR A 154 4.78 2.58 -16.28
CA TYR A 154 4.10 3.03 -15.05
C TYR A 154 3.26 4.29 -15.26
N MET A 155 3.70 5.23 -16.11
CA MET A 155 2.89 6.40 -16.43
C MET A 155 1.57 6.06 -17.13
N VAL A 156 1.56 5.06 -18.00
CA VAL A 156 0.33 4.57 -18.64
C VAL A 156 -0.60 3.94 -17.60
N GLU A 157 -0.06 3.07 -16.75
CA GLU A 157 -0.82 2.39 -15.70
C GLU A 157 -1.44 3.38 -14.70
N ILE A 158 -0.68 4.39 -14.27
CA ILE A 158 -1.19 5.47 -13.40
C ILE A 158 -2.37 6.19 -14.07
N LYS A 159 -2.25 6.56 -15.33
CA LYS A 159 -3.35 7.23 -16.06
C LYS A 159 -4.61 6.36 -16.18
N GLU A 160 -4.45 5.06 -16.37
CA GLU A 160 -5.58 4.13 -16.40
C GLU A 160 -6.28 4.06 -15.04
N ILE A 161 -5.49 3.96 -13.95
CA ILE A 161 -6.01 3.96 -12.57
C ILE A 161 -6.74 5.28 -12.27
N GLU A 162 -6.15 6.41 -12.62
CA GLU A 162 -6.78 7.73 -12.44
C GLU A 162 -8.13 7.83 -13.20
N ALA A 163 -8.16 7.37 -14.45
CA ALA A 163 -9.38 7.37 -15.25
C ALA A 163 -10.45 6.43 -14.68
N MET A 164 -10.07 5.28 -14.12
CA MET A 164 -11.00 4.38 -13.44
C MET A 164 -11.54 4.99 -12.14
N ALA A 165 -10.68 5.62 -11.34
CA ALA A 165 -11.06 6.31 -10.12
C ALA A 165 -12.03 7.48 -10.39
N GLU A 166 -11.78 8.25 -11.45
CA GLU A 166 -12.69 9.33 -11.86
C GLU A 166 -14.06 8.80 -12.27
N LYS A 167 -14.11 7.74 -13.10
CA LYS A 167 -15.38 7.09 -13.49
C LYS A 167 -16.15 6.54 -12.28
N ALA A 168 -15.45 5.91 -11.34
CA ALA A 168 -16.07 5.41 -10.12
C ALA A 168 -16.65 6.54 -9.26
N THR A 169 -15.93 7.66 -9.16
CA THR A 169 -16.40 8.85 -8.44
C THR A 169 -17.63 9.46 -9.11
N GLN A 170 -17.63 9.60 -10.44
CA GLN A 170 -18.78 10.11 -11.18
C GLN A 170 -20.00 9.19 -11.03
N ALA A 171 -19.81 7.86 -11.13
CA ALA A 171 -20.89 6.89 -10.92
C ALA A 171 -21.49 6.98 -9.51
N ASN A 172 -20.66 7.13 -8.48
CA ASN A 172 -21.12 7.30 -7.10
C ASN A 172 -21.88 8.63 -6.90
N GLN A 173 -21.39 9.72 -7.48
CA GLN A 173 -22.10 11.00 -7.45
C GLN A 173 -23.46 10.92 -8.14
N PHE A 174 -23.52 10.31 -9.31
CA PHE A 174 -24.77 10.09 -10.04
C PHE A 174 -25.76 9.25 -9.22
N LYS A 175 -25.29 8.12 -8.61
CA LYS A 175 -26.09 7.27 -7.73
C LYS A 175 -26.70 8.09 -6.58
N THR A 176 -25.90 8.93 -5.92
CA THR A 176 -26.34 9.76 -4.80
C THR A 176 -27.39 10.78 -5.21
N GLN A 177 -27.14 11.51 -6.31
CA GLN A 177 -28.09 12.49 -6.82
C GLN A 177 -29.40 11.84 -7.29
N PHE A 178 -29.32 10.67 -7.92
CA PHE A 178 -30.48 9.91 -8.38
C PHE A 178 -31.35 9.47 -7.21
N ILE A 179 -30.75 8.88 -6.17
CA ILE A 179 -31.45 8.45 -4.96
C ILE A 179 -32.07 9.67 -4.23
N ALA A 180 -31.33 10.78 -4.13
CA ALA A 180 -31.83 12.02 -3.53
C ALA A 180 -33.08 12.56 -4.24
N ARG A 181 -33.03 12.58 -5.58
CA ARG A 181 -34.13 13.04 -6.40
C ARG A 181 -35.36 12.13 -6.27
N ILE A 182 -35.17 10.81 -6.39
CA ILE A 182 -36.25 9.84 -6.21
C ILE A 182 -36.85 9.94 -4.81
N GLY A 183 -36.00 10.03 -3.77
CA GLY A 183 -36.47 10.18 -2.38
C GLY A 183 -37.34 11.42 -2.19
N HIS A 184 -37.00 12.53 -2.85
CA HIS A 184 -37.83 13.75 -2.82
C HIS A 184 -39.13 13.57 -3.58
N GLU A 185 -39.06 13.00 -4.80
CA GLU A 185 -40.24 12.79 -5.67
C GLU A 185 -41.20 11.75 -5.07
N LEU A 186 -40.76 10.79 -4.29
CA LEU A 186 -41.60 9.82 -3.59
C LEU A 186 -42.15 10.34 -2.27
N ARG A 187 -41.50 11.26 -1.59
CA ARG A 187 -41.98 11.85 -0.32
C ARG A 187 -43.29 12.57 -0.49
N THR A 188 -43.45 13.28 -1.60
CA THR A 188 -44.66 14.07 -1.91
C THR A 188 -45.91 13.21 -2.07
N PRO A 189 -45.96 12.18 -2.95
CA PRO A 189 -47.15 11.33 -3.08
C PRO A 189 -47.40 10.48 -1.83
N LEU A 190 -46.37 10.02 -1.14
CA LEU A 190 -46.50 9.31 0.15
C LEU A 190 -47.12 10.20 1.23
N GLY A 191 -46.65 11.46 1.31
CA GLY A 191 -47.24 12.44 2.22
C GLY A 191 -48.72 12.72 1.92
N ALA A 192 -49.06 12.83 0.65
CA ALA A 192 -50.47 13.00 0.24
C ALA A 192 -51.32 11.77 0.60
N MET A 193 -50.85 10.54 0.31
CA MET A 193 -51.58 9.32 0.66
C MET A 193 -51.75 9.21 2.19
N MET A 194 -50.72 9.51 2.97
CA MET A 194 -50.77 9.51 4.42
C MET A 194 -51.75 10.56 4.96
N GLY A 195 -51.73 11.78 4.38
CA GLY A 195 -52.67 12.83 4.75
C GLY A 195 -54.13 12.46 4.47
N LEU A 196 -54.44 11.88 3.32
CA LEU A 196 -55.76 11.37 2.98
C LEU A 196 -56.20 10.26 3.95
N ALA A 197 -55.32 9.32 4.28
CA ALA A 197 -55.62 8.27 5.24
C ALA A 197 -55.85 8.82 6.67
N GLN A 198 -55.08 9.83 7.08
CA GLN A 198 -55.31 10.52 8.38
C GLN A 198 -56.62 11.31 8.42
N MET A 199 -57.02 11.97 7.29
CA MET A 199 -58.31 12.63 7.21
C MET A 199 -59.47 11.65 7.28
N LEU A 200 -59.37 10.49 6.65
CA LEU A 200 -60.33 9.40 6.79
C LEU A 200 -60.41 8.89 8.26
N GLN A 201 -59.25 8.65 8.88
CA GLN A 201 -59.17 8.19 10.26
C GLN A 201 -59.75 9.20 11.26
N ALA A 202 -59.62 10.48 10.98
CA ALA A 202 -60.20 11.56 11.76
C ALA A 202 -61.73 11.73 11.48
N GLU A 203 -62.31 10.86 10.67
CA GLU A 203 -63.78 10.83 10.33
C GLU A 203 -64.28 12.15 9.73
N ILE A 204 -63.45 12.97 9.06
CA ILE A 204 -63.82 14.28 8.47
C ILE A 204 -64.90 14.09 7.41
N TYR A 205 -64.95 12.96 6.72
CA TYR A 205 -65.94 12.64 5.67
C TYR A 205 -67.07 11.72 6.14
N GLY A 206 -67.20 11.52 7.42
CA GLY A 206 -68.20 10.67 8.05
C GLY A 206 -67.59 9.49 8.85
N PRO A 207 -68.43 8.82 9.70
CA PRO A 207 -67.96 7.77 10.56
C PRO A 207 -67.45 6.56 9.76
N LEU A 208 -66.31 5.99 10.20
CA LEU A 208 -65.71 4.78 9.64
C LEU A 208 -66.17 3.54 10.42
N SER A 209 -66.41 2.46 9.72
CA SER A 209 -66.55 1.13 10.37
C SER A 209 -65.21 0.70 10.99
N SER A 210 -65.24 -0.23 11.90
CA SER A 210 -64.00 -0.75 12.56
C SER A 210 -63.01 -1.33 11.55
N GLN A 211 -63.50 -1.98 10.49
CA GLN A 211 -62.68 -2.52 9.42
C GLN A 211 -62.00 -1.41 8.62
N GLN A 212 -62.70 -0.31 8.32
CA GLN A 212 -62.17 0.84 7.60
C GLN A 212 -61.10 1.58 8.42
N LYS A 213 -61.30 1.71 9.75
CA LYS A 213 -60.31 2.27 10.65
C LYS A 213 -59.02 1.42 10.70
N ASP A 214 -59.15 0.09 10.75
CA ASP A 214 -57.98 -0.80 10.68
C ASP A 214 -57.25 -0.66 9.35
N LEU A 215 -57.96 -0.64 8.22
CA LEU A 215 -57.34 -0.47 6.90
C LEU A 215 -56.63 0.88 6.76
N THR A 216 -57.23 1.98 7.20
CA THR A 216 -56.63 3.31 7.18
C THR A 216 -55.36 3.37 8.04
N GLN A 217 -55.38 2.77 9.25
CA GLN A 217 -54.22 2.69 10.09
C GLN A 217 -53.12 1.87 9.46
N ARG A 218 -53.43 0.78 8.77
CA ARG A 218 -52.44 -0.04 8.06
C ARG A 218 -51.81 0.73 6.87
N ILE A 219 -52.59 1.56 6.18
CA ILE A 219 -52.08 2.44 5.11
C ILE A 219 -51.10 3.46 5.68
N ILE A 220 -51.45 4.14 6.77
CA ILE A 220 -50.57 5.10 7.46
C ILE A 220 -49.27 4.42 7.88
N ASN A 221 -49.35 3.30 8.57
CA ASN A 221 -48.18 2.56 9.07
C ASN A 221 -47.27 2.10 7.92
N LYS A 222 -47.83 1.61 6.81
CA LYS A 222 -47.03 1.19 5.64
C LYS A 222 -46.40 2.37 4.91
N SER A 223 -47.07 3.53 4.86
CA SER A 223 -46.52 4.76 4.29
C SER A 223 -45.35 5.31 5.12
N GLU A 224 -45.46 5.25 6.46
CA GLU A 224 -44.33 5.64 7.35
C GLU A 224 -43.13 4.73 7.19
N VAL A 225 -43.34 3.41 7.13
CA VAL A 225 -42.25 2.47 6.85
C VAL A 225 -41.55 2.78 5.53
N LEU A 226 -42.32 3.05 4.47
CA LEU A 226 -41.73 3.37 3.15
C LEU A 226 -40.93 4.68 3.20
N LYS A 227 -41.45 5.72 3.87
CA LYS A 227 -40.76 6.98 4.11
C LYS A 227 -39.42 6.78 4.82
N GLN A 228 -39.41 5.91 5.86
CA GLN A 228 -38.21 5.56 6.61
C GLN A 228 -37.19 4.85 5.74
N VAL A 229 -37.59 3.87 4.95
CA VAL A 229 -36.72 3.14 4.01
C VAL A 229 -36.03 4.09 3.03
N PHE A 230 -36.73 5.07 2.47
CA PHE A 230 -36.13 6.05 1.57
C PHE A 230 -35.17 7.00 2.31
N ALA A 231 -35.45 7.38 3.55
CA ALA A 231 -34.53 8.16 4.35
C ALA A 231 -33.24 7.40 4.62
N GLU A 232 -33.34 6.11 4.96
CA GLU A 232 -32.19 5.22 5.19
C GLU A 232 -31.35 5.01 3.92
N LEU A 233 -31.97 4.84 2.74
CA LEU A 233 -31.29 4.74 1.45
C LEU A 233 -30.54 6.02 1.08
N LEU A 234 -31.14 7.18 1.38
CA LEU A 234 -30.50 8.48 1.18
C LEU A 234 -29.28 8.66 2.06
N ASP A 235 -29.41 8.36 3.35
CA ASP A 235 -28.31 8.42 4.30
C ASP A 235 -27.15 7.49 3.87
N GLN A 236 -27.45 6.23 3.53
CA GLN A 236 -26.49 5.26 3.02
C GLN A 236 -25.73 5.80 1.80
N SER A 237 -26.46 6.36 0.84
CA SER A 237 -25.85 6.89 -0.39
C SER A 237 -24.98 8.12 -0.14
N GLN A 238 -25.37 9.01 0.79
CA GLN A 238 -24.55 10.18 1.17
C GLN A 238 -23.27 9.79 1.90
N ILE A 239 -23.34 8.75 2.74
CA ILE A 239 -22.16 8.25 3.45
C ILE A 239 -21.19 7.57 2.49
N GLU A 240 -21.69 6.68 1.61
CA GLU A 240 -20.86 5.98 0.60
C GLU A 240 -20.15 6.95 -0.37
N SER A 241 -20.78 8.08 -0.68
CA SER A 241 -20.19 9.10 -1.57
C SER A 241 -19.30 10.11 -0.83
N GLY A 242 -19.14 9.99 0.49
CA GLY A 242 -18.39 10.95 1.30
C GLY A 242 -19.03 12.33 1.39
N GLN A 243 -20.34 12.45 1.07
CA GLN A 243 -21.08 13.72 1.07
C GLN A 243 -21.83 13.98 2.39
N LEU A 244 -21.73 13.09 3.37
CA LEU A 244 -22.31 13.29 4.68
C LEU A 244 -21.67 14.52 5.34
N ARG A 245 -22.49 15.53 5.64
CA ARG A 245 -22.08 16.71 6.39
C ARG A 245 -22.63 16.64 7.79
N LEU A 246 -21.78 16.62 8.78
CA LEU A 246 -22.17 16.65 10.20
C LEU A 246 -22.47 18.09 10.61
N LYS A 247 -23.55 18.25 11.39
CA LYS A 247 -23.92 19.55 12.01
C LYS A 247 -23.44 19.56 13.46
N VAL A 248 -22.17 19.88 13.63
CA VAL A 248 -21.53 19.89 14.93
C VAL A 248 -22.00 21.11 15.75
N ALA A 249 -22.63 20.85 16.90
CA ALA A 249 -23.11 21.86 17.85
C ALA A 249 -23.14 21.29 19.27
N PRO A 250 -23.07 22.15 20.31
CA PRO A 250 -23.29 21.72 21.69
C PRO A 250 -24.71 21.18 21.88
N PHE A 251 -24.84 20.05 22.59
CA PHE A 251 -26.13 19.50 23.00
C PHE A 251 -25.99 18.75 24.32
N SER A 252 -27.12 18.49 24.98
CA SER A 252 -27.17 17.67 26.20
C SER A 252 -27.40 16.19 25.85
N PRO A 253 -26.43 15.29 26.10
CA PRO A 253 -26.63 13.85 25.94
C PRO A 253 -27.73 13.29 26.82
N ARG A 254 -27.91 13.85 28.05
CA ARG A 254 -28.95 13.49 28.97
C ARG A 254 -30.34 13.75 28.38
N GLU A 255 -30.61 14.98 27.98
CA GLU A 255 -31.89 15.36 27.38
C GLU A 255 -32.20 14.56 26.12
N LEU A 256 -31.19 14.32 25.27
CA LEU A 256 -31.34 13.53 24.06
C LEU A 256 -31.81 12.12 24.38
N ILE A 257 -31.16 11.43 25.33
CA ILE A 257 -31.51 10.04 25.72
C ILE A 257 -32.89 9.97 26.37
N GLU A 258 -33.21 10.91 27.26
CA GLU A 258 -34.52 10.99 27.90
C GLU A 258 -35.63 11.21 26.87
N GLN A 259 -35.41 12.08 25.90
CA GLN A 259 -36.38 12.33 24.82
C GLN A 259 -36.60 11.11 23.95
N VAL A 260 -35.51 10.44 23.50
CA VAL A 260 -35.63 9.23 22.67
C VAL A 260 -36.30 8.12 23.46
N HIS A 261 -35.92 7.89 24.72
CA HIS A 261 -36.59 6.90 25.57
C HIS A 261 -38.08 7.17 25.71
N ALA A 262 -38.49 8.42 26.02
CA ALA A 262 -39.89 8.82 26.15
C ALA A 262 -40.70 8.60 24.86
N ASN A 263 -40.10 8.85 23.70
CA ASN A 263 -40.73 8.68 22.38
C ASN A 263 -41.02 7.20 22.07
N TYR A 264 -40.15 6.27 22.48
CA TYR A 264 -40.28 4.84 22.16
C TYR A 264 -40.84 3.97 23.29
N LEU A 265 -40.96 4.50 24.53
CA LEU A 265 -41.56 3.79 25.67
C LEU A 265 -42.99 3.32 25.38
N PRO A 266 -43.92 4.14 24.80
CA PRO A 266 -45.26 3.67 24.47
C PRO A 266 -45.29 2.50 23.48
N LEU A 267 -44.34 2.50 22.50
CA LEU A 267 -44.24 1.41 21.53
C LEU A 267 -43.80 0.11 22.18
N ALA A 268 -42.83 0.17 23.11
CA ALA A 268 -42.39 -1.00 23.89
C ALA A 268 -43.49 -1.53 24.77
N LEU A 269 -44.18 -0.65 25.51
CA LEU A 269 -45.32 -1.02 26.37
C LEU A 269 -46.47 -1.60 25.56
N GLY A 270 -46.79 -1.07 24.39
CA GLY A 270 -47.81 -1.59 23.48
C GLY A 270 -47.50 -3.02 22.98
N LYS A 271 -46.22 -3.42 22.95
CA LYS A 271 -45.76 -4.78 22.65
C LYS A 271 -45.66 -5.67 23.92
N GLY A 272 -45.95 -5.13 25.12
CA GLY A 272 -45.83 -5.85 26.39
C GLY A 272 -44.42 -5.91 26.96
N LEU A 273 -43.49 -5.11 26.43
CA LEU A 273 -42.09 -5.09 26.87
C LEU A 273 -41.86 -4.07 28.00
N SER A 274 -40.98 -4.40 28.95
CA SER A 274 -40.47 -3.43 29.92
C SER A 274 -39.23 -2.71 29.35
N MET A 275 -39.29 -1.39 29.27
CA MET A 275 -38.14 -0.58 28.84
C MET A 275 -37.67 0.34 29.96
N ARG A 276 -36.41 0.22 30.37
CA ARG A 276 -35.84 0.96 31.49
C ARG A 276 -34.68 1.82 31.05
N LEU A 277 -34.64 3.06 31.54
CA LEU A 277 -33.56 4.01 31.32
C LEU A 277 -32.67 4.13 32.56
N LYS A 278 -31.34 4.10 32.39
CA LYS A 278 -30.36 4.41 33.43
C LYS A 278 -29.36 5.40 32.91
N ILE A 279 -29.28 6.55 33.50
CA ILE A 279 -28.28 7.59 33.17
C ILE A 279 -27.25 7.62 34.30
N GLY A 280 -25.96 7.47 33.93
CA GLY A 280 -24.87 7.51 34.90
C GLY A 280 -24.64 8.94 35.42
N ASP A 281 -24.27 9.08 36.67
CA ASP A 281 -24.08 10.38 37.34
C ASP A 281 -22.92 11.18 36.72
N ALA A 282 -21.91 10.49 36.17
CA ALA A 282 -20.75 11.09 35.53
C ALA A 282 -20.98 11.47 34.06
N LEU A 283 -22.23 11.29 33.52
CA LEU A 283 -22.51 11.70 32.14
C LEU A 283 -22.43 13.22 32.05
N PRO A 284 -21.63 13.79 31.12
CA PRO A 284 -21.49 15.24 30.97
C PRO A 284 -22.82 15.89 30.59
N ASP A 285 -23.07 17.10 31.13
CA ASP A 285 -24.25 17.89 30.79
C ASP A 285 -24.27 18.36 29.35
N THR A 286 -23.07 18.54 28.75
CA THR A 286 -22.90 19.00 27.37
C THR A 286 -21.85 18.17 26.65
N ALA A 287 -22.16 17.82 25.41
CA ALA A 287 -21.22 17.28 24.42
C ALA A 287 -21.28 18.13 23.13
N VAL A 288 -20.20 18.16 22.37
CA VAL A 288 -20.12 18.85 21.08
C VAL A 288 -20.14 17.80 19.97
N GLY A 289 -21.19 17.80 19.16
CA GLY A 289 -21.39 16.79 18.11
C GLY A 289 -22.65 17.03 17.31
N ASP A 290 -23.04 16.04 16.48
CA ASP A 290 -24.30 16.10 15.74
C ASP A 290 -25.42 15.43 16.54
N LYS A 291 -26.28 16.25 17.16
CA LYS A 291 -27.45 15.81 17.94
C LYS A 291 -28.36 14.90 17.11
N ASN A 292 -28.66 15.27 15.86
CA ASN A 292 -29.61 14.56 15.02
C ASN A 292 -29.08 13.17 14.63
N ARG A 293 -27.78 13.08 14.30
CA ARG A 293 -27.14 11.80 13.99
C ARG A 293 -26.99 10.93 15.22
N SER A 294 -26.73 11.51 16.39
CA SER A 294 -26.74 10.79 17.68
C SER A 294 -28.13 10.25 17.99
N GLU A 295 -29.20 11.04 17.79
CA GLU A 295 -30.58 10.61 17.92
C GLU A 295 -30.92 9.43 16.98
N GLN A 296 -30.50 9.52 15.73
CA GLN A 296 -30.70 8.46 14.73
C GLN A 296 -30.01 7.15 15.12
N ILE A 297 -28.77 7.22 15.60
CA ILE A 297 -28.03 6.04 16.11
C ILE A 297 -28.83 5.37 17.24
N ILE A 298 -29.20 6.14 18.25
CA ILE A 298 -29.89 5.62 19.44
C ILE A 298 -31.26 5.04 19.09
N THR A 299 -32.00 5.74 18.23
CA THR A 299 -33.30 5.30 17.71
C THR A 299 -33.21 3.96 17.00
N ASN A 300 -32.24 3.79 16.08
CA ASN A 300 -32.02 2.54 15.35
C ASN A 300 -31.75 1.37 16.32
N LEU A 301 -30.96 1.59 17.35
CA LEU A 301 -30.67 0.56 18.35
C LEU A 301 -31.92 0.20 19.17
N ILE A 302 -32.67 1.18 19.63
CA ILE A 302 -33.92 0.96 20.43
C ILE A 302 -35.00 0.29 19.58
N VAL A 303 -35.22 0.75 18.35
CA VAL A 303 -36.21 0.15 17.43
C VAL A 303 -35.85 -1.31 17.13
N ASN A 304 -34.57 -1.63 16.93
CA ASN A 304 -34.12 -3.01 16.76
C ASN A 304 -34.38 -3.84 18.03
N ALA A 305 -34.08 -3.32 19.22
CA ALA A 305 -34.36 -4.01 20.47
C ALA A 305 -35.87 -4.31 20.65
N ILE A 306 -36.75 -3.35 20.37
CA ILE A 306 -38.22 -3.55 20.43
C ILE A 306 -38.68 -4.56 19.38
N LYS A 307 -38.10 -4.48 18.16
CA LYS A 307 -38.47 -5.33 17.03
C LYS A 307 -38.16 -6.80 17.29
N TYR A 308 -36.96 -7.10 17.79
CA TYR A 308 -36.46 -8.47 17.97
C TYR A 308 -36.65 -9.05 19.37
N THR A 309 -37.37 -8.35 20.24
CA THR A 309 -37.81 -8.85 21.55
C THR A 309 -39.31 -9.06 21.54
N ASP A 310 -39.77 -10.30 21.65
CA ASP A 310 -41.21 -10.59 21.71
C ASP A 310 -41.75 -10.45 23.14
N GLU A 311 -41.01 -10.92 24.13
CA GLU A 311 -41.34 -10.83 25.57
C GLU A 311 -40.06 -10.50 26.35
N GLY A 312 -40.20 -9.72 27.42
CA GLY A 312 -39.09 -9.44 28.34
C GLY A 312 -38.74 -7.97 28.48
N ASN A 313 -37.44 -7.66 28.47
CA ASN A 313 -36.94 -6.36 28.91
C ASN A 313 -35.95 -5.74 27.92
N ILE A 314 -35.98 -4.41 27.88
CA ILE A 314 -35.00 -3.56 27.17
C ILE A 314 -34.38 -2.61 28.20
N TRP A 315 -33.08 -2.49 28.20
CA TRP A 315 -32.35 -1.50 29.02
C TRP A 315 -31.61 -0.53 28.10
N VAL A 316 -31.83 0.74 28.35
CA VAL A 316 -31.08 1.84 27.72
C VAL A 316 -30.21 2.46 28.79
N ARG A 317 -28.92 2.54 28.57
CA ARG A 317 -27.98 3.13 29.52
C ARG A 317 -27.09 4.14 28.83
N ALA A 318 -26.97 5.35 29.44
CA ALA A 318 -26.02 6.35 29.00
C ALA A 318 -25.01 6.64 30.12
N PHE A 319 -23.72 6.71 29.79
CA PHE A 319 -22.66 6.91 30.77
C PHE A 319 -21.38 7.52 30.11
N LYS A 320 -20.53 8.13 30.92
CA LYS A 320 -19.19 8.52 30.52
C LYS A 320 -18.30 7.30 30.52
N SER A 321 -17.76 6.93 29.35
CA SER A 321 -16.91 5.73 29.22
C SER A 321 -15.45 6.01 29.58
N ASN A 322 -14.94 7.21 29.25
CA ASN A 322 -13.57 7.65 29.58
C ASN A 322 -13.49 9.19 29.59
N ALA A 323 -12.28 9.76 29.62
CA ALA A 323 -12.08 11.21 29.66
C ALA A 323 -12.62 11.94 28.42
N THR A 324 -12.63 11.28 27.27
CA THR A 324 -12.93 11.87 25.95
C THR A 324 -14.21 11.36 25.30
N HIS A 325 -14.86 10.31 25.87
CA HIS A 325 -16.01 9.67 25.24
C HIS A 325 -17.15 9.45 26.24
N TRP A 326 -18.36 9.56 25.74
CA TRP A 326 -19.59 9.07 26.38
C TRP A 326 -20.13 7.90 25.57
N SER A 327 -21.01 7.10 26.19
CA SER A 327 -21.49 5.87 25.58
C SER A 327 -22.96 5.66 25.81
N VAL A 328 -23.62 5.02 24.83
CA VAL A 328 -24.95 4.52 24.92
C VAL A 328 -24.95 3.01 24.77
N GLU A 329 -25.52 2.32 25.71
CA GLU A 329 -25.74 0.86 25.72
C GLU A 329 -27.24 0.58 25.58
N VAL A 330 -27.61 -0.23 24.59
CA VAL A 330 -28.96 -0.77 24.43
C VAL A 330 -28.83 -2.27 24.51
N ARG A 331 -29.50 -2.83 25.54
CA ARG A 331 -29.57 -4.28 25.82
C ARG A 331 -30.99 -4.77 25.73
N ASP A 332 -31.20 -5.90 25.09
CA ASP A 332 -32.46 -6.59 24.96
C ASP A 332 -32.38 -8.06 25.46
N THR A 333 -33.53 -8.67 25.71
CA THR A 333 -33.68 -10.11 26.00
C THR A 333 -34.32 -10.85 24.82
N GLY A 334 -34.13 -10.36 23.60
CA GLY A 334 -34.75 -10.91 22.40
C GLY A 334 -34.10 -12.19 21.90
N ILE A 335 -34.34 -12.50 20.63
CA ILE A 335 -33.89 -13.73 19.98
C ILE A 335 -32.37 -13.88 19.97
N GLY A 336 -31.61 -12.79 20.15
CA GLY A 336 -30.15 -12.79 20.04
C GLY A 336 -29.65 -13.02 18.61
N ILE A 337 -28.32 -13.06 18.45
CA ILE A 337 -27.64 -13.20 17.17
C ILE A 337 -26.67 -14.37 17.27
N ALA A 338 -26.67 -15.26 16.29
CA ALA A 338 -25.74 -16.37 16.22
C ALA A 338 -24.31 -15.85 16.00
N GLN A 339 -23.31 -16.55 16.55
CA GLN A 339 -21.91 -16.14 16.50
C GLN A 339 -21.40 -15.91 15.06
N GLU A 340 -21.85 -16.74 14.14
CA GLU A 340 -21.52 -16.69 12.71
C GLU A 340 -22.04 -15.43 12.00
N HIS A 341 -23.07 -14.79 12.57
CA HIS A 341 -23.66 -13.58 11.99
C HIS A 341 -23.13 -12.28 12.62
N LEU A 342 -22.38 -12.33 13.72
CA LEU A 342 -21.88 -11.13 14.40
C LEU A 342 -20.90 -10.32 13.52
N GLU A 343 -20.17 -10.97 12.64
CA GLU A 343 -19.26 -10.30 11.72
C GLU A 343 -20.00 -9.49 10.64
N TYR A 344 -21.25 -9.87 10.36
CA TYR A 344 -22.03 -9.33 9.23
C TYR A 344 -23.23 -8.47 9.64
N VAL A 345 -23.53 -8.32 10.94
CA VAL A 345 -24.72 -7.58 11.38
C VAL A 345 -24.73 -6.10 10.98
N PHE A 346 -23.58 -5.56 10.67
CA PHE A 346 -23.39 -4.19 10.20
C PHE A 346 -23.30 -4.07 8.67
N GLU A 347 -23.36 -5.17 7.92
CA GLU A 347 -23.39 -5.11 6.45
C GLU A 347 -24.78 -4.64 5.95
N PRO A 348 -24.83 -3.71 4.98
CA PRO A 348 -26.09 -3.22 4.45
C PRO A 348 -26.86 -4.33 3.70
N PHE A 349 -28.18 -4.28 3.79
CA PHE A 349 -29.12 -5.22 3.14
C PHE A 349 -29.03 -6.68 3.65
N ARG A 350 -28.30 -6.94 4.69
CA ARG A 350 -28.15 -8.29 5.24
C ARG A 350 -29.11 -8.52 6.41
N GLN A 351 -29.78 -9.66 6.40
CA GLN A 351 -30.70 -10.11 7.44
C GLN A 351 -30.26 -11.51 7.87
N THR A 352 -30.29 -11.77 9.17
CA THR A 352 -29.79 -13.02 9.77
C THR A 352 -30.66 -14.24 9.46
N ASP A 353 -31.93 -14.05 9.02
CA ASP A 353 -32.86 -15.14 8.67
C ASP A 353 -33.87 -14.68 7.61
N GLU A 354 -34.03 -15.41 6.51
CA GLU A 354 -35.08 -15.20 5.50
C GLU A 354 -36.49 -15.46 6.06
N SER A 355 -36.63 -16.29 7.09
CA SER A 355 -37.88 -16.60 7.79
C SER A 355 -38.31 -15.47 8.72
N SER A 356 -37.37 -14.85 9.44
CA SER A 356 -37.60 -13.72 10.35
C SER A 356 -37.93 -12.43 9.60
N GLY A 357 -37.40 -12.25 8.39
CA GLY A 357 -37.65 -11.07 7.53
C GLY A 357 -39.12 -10.89 7.16
N ARG A 358 -39.92 -11.97 7.05
CA ARG A 358 -41.34 -11.91 6.79
C ARG A 358 -42.18 -11.52 8.04
N GLN A 359 -41.70 -11.85 9.24
CA GLN A 359 -42.40 -11.60 10.49
C GLN A 359 -42.07 -10.21 11.07
N TYR A 360 -40.83 -9.75 10.94
CA TYR A 360 -40.37 -8.52 11.60
C TYR A 360 -40.07 -7.34 10.64
N GLY A 361 -40.09 -7.52 9.33
CA GLY A 361 -39.98 -6.48 8.31
C GLY A 361 -38.80 -5.50 8.51
N GLY A 362 -38.17 -5.07 7.43
CA GLY A 362 -37.10 -4.08 7.43
C GLY A 362 -36.14 -4.32 6.26
N VAL A 363 -35.37 -3.32 5.86
CA VAL A 363 -34.48 -3.42 4.68
C VAL A 363 -33.06 -3.91 5.04
N GLY A 364 -32.76 -4.00 6.35
CA GLY A 364 -31.40 -4.39 6.80
C GLY A 364 -30.40 -3.25 6.73
N LEU A 365 -30.85 -1.99 6.77
CA LEU A 365 -29.97 -0.81 6.68
C LEU A 365 -29.66 -0.19 8.05
N GLY A 366 -30.51 -0.37 9.07
CA GLY A 366 -30.42 0.36 10.33
C GLY A 366 -29.07 0.20 11.05
N LEU A 367 -28.55 -1.03 11.20
CA LEU A 367 -27.25 -1.26 11.86
C LEU A 367 -26.07 -0.82 11.00
N ALA A 368 -26.16 -0.97 9.68
CA ALA A 368 -25.14 -0.45 8.75
C ALA A 368 -25.01 1.08 8.88
N ILE A 369 -26.16 1.79 8.95
CA ILE A 369 -26.20 3.24 9.18
C ILE A 369 -25.60 3.58 10.55
N VAL A 370 -25.93 2.82 11.61
CA VAL A 370 -25.32 3.03 12.93
C VAL A 370 -23.78 2.98 12.84
N GLN A 371 -23.23 1.93 12.25
CA GLN A 371 -21.78 1.78 12.13
C GLN A 371 -21.13 2.92 11.35
N GLN A 372 -21.75 3.29 10.23
CA GLN A 372 -21.23 4.35 9.36
C GLN A 372 -21.32 5.73 10.01
N LEU A 373 -22.43 6.08 10.67
CA LEU A 373 -22.58 7.33 11.39
C LEU A 373 -21.61 7.42 12.57
N VAL A 374 -21.49 6.35 13.35
CA VAL A 374 -20.54 6.27 14.45
C VAL A 374 -19.12 6.49 13.96
N LYS A 375 -18.73 5.85 12.85
CA LYS A 375 -17.42 6.05 12.21
C LYS A 375 -17.22 7.48 11.70
N ALA A 376 -18.23 8.07 11.09
CA ALA A 376 -18.19 9.46 10.61
C ALA A 376 -18.08 10.48 11.76
N MET A 377 -18.51 10.09 12.98
CA MET A 377 -18.41 10.88 14.20
C MET A 377 -17.21 10.49 15.07
N ASP A 378 -16.17 9.84 14.50
CA ASP A 378 -14.96 9.39 15.20
C ASP A 378 -15.23 8.50 16.42
N GLY A 379 -16.35 7.77 16.41
CA GLY A 379 -16.77 6.86 17.46
C GLY A 379 -16.48 5.39 17.13
N THR A 380 -16.93 4.51 18.04
CA THR A 380 -16.88 3.05 17.86
C THR A 380 -18.19 2.40 18.29
N VAL A 381 -18.54 1.26 17.67
CA VAL A 381 -19.70 0.45 18.04
C VAL A 381 -19.27 -0.98 18.31
N GLU A 382 -19.81 -1.54 19.40
CA GLU A 382 -19.60 -2.94 19.80
C GLU A 382 -20.92 -3.68 19.86
N VAL A 383 -20.90 -4.98 19.58
CA VAL A 383 -22.03 -5.89 19.75
C VAL A 383 -21.61 -7.10 20.55
N LYS A 384 -22.46 -7.48 21.54
CA LYS A 384 -22.34 -8.72 22.30
C LYS A 384 -23.70 -9.41 22.26
N SER A 385 -23.78 -10.60 21.71
CA SER A 385 -25.05 -11.33 21.59
C SER A 385 -24.82 -12.82 21.66
N LYS A 386 -25.86 -13.52 22.06
CA LYS A 386 -25.94 -14.97 22.03
C LYS A 386 -27.37 -15.37 21.68
N LEU A 387 -27.52 -16.30 20.76
CA LEU A 387 -28.80 -16.79 20.29
C LEU A 387 -29.65 -17.28 21.47
N GLY A 388 -30.90 -16.82 21.56
CA GLY A 388 -31.86 -17.10 22.65
C GLY A 388 -31.61 -16.34 23.97
N GLN A 389 -30.59 -15.45 24.04
CA GLN A 389 -30.27 -14.71 25.28
C GLN A 389 -30.34 -13.18 25.12
N GLY A 390 -30.63 -12.70 23.91
CA GLY A 390 -30.66 -11.29 23.55
C GLY A 390 -29.36 -10.71 23.10
N SER A 391 -29.33 -9.40 22.88
CA SER A 391 -28.20 -8.65 22.35
C SER A 391 -27.89 -7.43 23.22
N THR A 392 -26.65 -6.97 23.14
CA THR A 392 -26.17 -5.72 23.73
C THR A 392 -25.35 -4.98 22.71
N PHE A 393 -25.80 -3.80 22.32
CA PHE A 393 -25.08 -2.87 21.46
C PHE A 393 -24.56 -1.71 22.30
N ILE A 394 -23.29 -1.36 22.12
CA ILE A 394 -22.65 -0.25 22.83
C ILE A 394 -22.02 0.67 21.78
N VAL A 395 -22.41 1.94 21.82
CA VAL A 395 -21.85 2.98 20.97
C VAL A 395 -21.06 3.93 21.84
N HIS A 396 -19.83 4.23 21.41
CA HIS A 396 -18.95 5.20 22.04
C HIS A 396 -18.81 6.41 21.11
N LEU A 397 -19.17 7.59 21.60
CA LEU A 397 -19.08 8.84 20.85
C LEU A 397 -18.14 9.81 21.56
N PRO A 398 -17.37 10.63 20.83
CA PRO A 398 -16.53 11.63 21.44
C PRO A 398 -17.36 12.70 22.17
N LEU A 399 -16.83 13.25 23.25
CA LEU A 399 -17.43 14.38 23.97
C LEU A 399 -17.27 15.69 23.18
N GLU A 400 -16.18 15.78 22.41
CA GLU A 400 -15.88 16.91 21.52
C GLU A 400 -15.54 16.35 20.13
N LEU A 401 -16.46 16.49 19.19
CA LEU A 401 -16.23 16.19 17.78
C LEU A 401 -15.56 17.39 17.13
N THR A 402 -14.36 17.23 16.65
CA THR A 402 -13.68 18.26 15.84
C THR A 402 -14.24 18.22 14.42
N ALA A 403 -14.70 19.37 13.93
CA ALA A 403 -15.31 19.53 12.61
C ALA A 403 -14.27 19.40 11.48
#